data_0e1d1e1ea1318637a744f7bed3eb17a1
#
_entry.id   0e1d1e1ea1318637a744f7bed3eb17a1
#
_cell.length_a   1.000
_cell.length_b   1.000
_cell.length_c   1.000
_cell.angle_alpha   90.00
_cell.angle_beta   90.00
_cell.angle_gamma   90.00
#
_symmetry.space_group_name_H-M   'P 1'
#
loop_
_entity.id
_entity.type
_entity.pdbx_description
1 polymer ?
#
loop_
_entity_poly.entity_id
_entity_poly.type
_entity_poly.pdbx_seq_one_letter_code
_entity_poly.pdbx_strand_id
1 'polypeptide(L)'
;MAQTGEQPLRTRSTVTTVAPVTTIDSAPDWRTRYDALRSTLLAQYQSIPTGAPVRLAKRTSNLFRPRDAVSTPGLDVAAFDGVLHVDPESRTAEVLGMTTYEHLVAATLPYGLMPMCVPQLRTITLGGAVTGLGIESASFRNGTPHESVVEMDILTGAGEILTVSGRADDPNRDLFFGFPNSYGSLGYALRLRIELEPTRPYVLLRHVRFATAEAMTDAMRQIASAREFEGRRVDFLDGTVFSADEQYLSIGTMVDTLPAGVTTSDYTAMGIYYRSIQAHTIDALTIHDYLWRWDTDWFWCSRAFGAQNPVLRRLWPKRRLRSDVYWKLVALDRRHGLSARVARLRGRPAREAVVQDIEVPIDRLPEFLEFFHREVGIEPIWVCPLQQRDRSARWPLYEFDPEVLYVNVGFWSTVPLPEGVDPEEGRVNRRVEQVVTELDGRKSLYSTAFYDRETFWSIYGGDEYSRLKSLYDPQRRLRGLYEKVVEGK
;
A
#
# COMPACT_ATOMS: atom_id res chain seq x y z
N MET A 1 -17.55 61.33 -23.72
CA MET A 1 -18.32 60.19 -24.21
C MET A 1 -17.38 59.25 -24.93
N ALA A 2 -16.94 58.20 -24.28
CA ALA A 2 -16.41 57.00 -24.90
C ALA A 2 -16.54 55.87 -23.85
N GLN A 3 -17.47 54.97 -24.14
CA GLN A 3 -17.70 53.74 -23.35
C GLN A 3 -16.64 52.72 -23.72
N THR A 4 -15.87 52.27 -22.74
CA THR A 4 -15.01 51.06 -22.85
C THR A 4 -15.76 49.88 -22.25
N GLY A 5 -16.17 48.96 -23.12
CA GLY A 5 -16.84 47.74 -22.74
C GLY A 5 -15.81 46.73 -22.22
N GLU A 6 -15.97 46.29 -20.99
CA GLU A 6 -15.27 45.11 -20.44
C GLU A 6 -15.99 43.83 -20.91
N GLN A 7 -15.25 42.95 -21.58
CA GLN A 7 -15.68 41.60 -21.87
C GLN A 7 -15.29 40.68 -20.69
N PRO A 8 -16.20 39.81 -20.23
CA PRO A 8 -15.84 38.84 -19.18
C PRO A 8 -15.01 37.69 -19.76
N LEU A 9 -13.88 37.44 -19.13
CA LEU A 9 -13.02 36.26 -19.36
C LEU A 9 -13.80 34.98 -19.04
N ARG A 10 -14.12 34.22 -20.07
CA ARG A 10 -14.64 32.83 -19.94
C ARG A 10 -13.51 31.91 -19.53
N THR A 11 -13.46 31.51 -18.28
CA THR A 11 -12.67 30.39 -17.81
C THR A 11 -13.26 29.08 -18.35
N ARG A 12 -12.59 28.49 -19.33
CA ARG A 12 -12.86 27.11 -19.75
C ARG A 12 -12.24 26.16 -18.73
N SER A 13 -13.07 25.59 -17.88
CA SER A 13 -12.75 24.41 -17.11
C SER A 13 -12.61 23.21 -18.08
N THR A 14 -11.39 22.80 -18.38
CA THR A 14 -11.14 21.54 -19.07
C THR A 14 -11.21 20.41 -18.05
N VAL A 15 -12.38 19.85 -17.87
CA VAL A 15 -12.56 18.54 -17.26
C VAL A 15 -11.85 17.55 -18.19
N THR A 16 -10.72 17.02 -17.77
CA THR A 16 -10.07 15.91 -18.47
C THR A 16 -10.96 14.68 -18.29
N THR A 17 -11.74 14.38 -19.30
CA THR A 17 -12.56 13.16 -19.37
C THR A 17 -11.59 11.98 -19.38
N VAL A 18 -11.48 11.27 -18.27
CA VAL A 18 -10.93 9.93 -18.21
C VAL A 18 -11.84 9.08 -19.12
N ALA A 19 -11.25 8.37 -20.08
CA ALA A 19 -12.00 7.48 -20.95
C ALA A 19 -12.88 6.56 -20.07
N PRO A 20 -14.16 6.32 -20.42
CA PRO A 20 -15.04 5.52 -19.58
C PRO A 20 -14.42 4.12 -19.44
N VAL A 21 -14.08 3.77 -18.20
CA VAL A 21 -13.86 2.38 -17.83
C VAL A 21 -15.17 1.69 -18.18
N THR A 22 -15.12 0.75 -19.10
CA THR A 22 -16.30 0.03 -19.57
C THR A 22 -16.91 -0.72 -18.39
N THR A 23 -17.88 -0.11 -17.75
CA THR A 23 -18.80 -0.80 -16.84
C THR A 23 -19.64 -1.72 -17.72
N ILE A 24 -19.44 -3.02 -17.55
CA ILE A 24 -20.07 -4.06 -18.36
C ILE A 24 -21.46 -4.32 -17.76
N ASP A 25 -22.40 -3.40 -17.95
CA ASP A 25 -23.80 -3.55 -17.51
C ASP A 25 -24.73 -4.12 -18.60
N SER A 26 -24.18 -4.51 -19.76
CA SER A 26 -24.90 -5.21 -20.85
C SER A 26 -24.14 -6.41 -21.39
N ALA A 27 -23.10 -6.87 -20.69
CA ALA A 27 -22.33 -8.07 -21.03
C ALA A 27 -23.00 -9.33 -20.45
N PRO A 28 -22.69 -10.53 -21.03
CA PRO A 28 -23.10 -11.79 -20.42
C PRO A 28 -22.72 -11.80 -18.94
N ASP A 29 -23.63 -12.33 -18.10
CA ASP A 29 -23.50 -12.41 -16.65
C ASP A 29 -22.02 -12.50 -16.25
N TRP A 30 -21.52 -11.57 -15.44
CA TRP A 30 -20.12 -11.50 -15.03
C TRP A 30 -19.61 -12.86 -14.52
N ARG A 31 -20.50 -13.70 -13.99
CA ARG A 31 -20.21 -15.06 -13.55
C ARG A 31 -19.73 -15.94 -14.70
N THR A 32 -20.41 -15.88 -15.84
CA THR A 32 -20.02 -16.63 -17.05
C THR A 32 -18.62 -16.24 -17.52
N ARG A 33 -18.29 -14.94 -17.51
CA ARG A 33 -16.95 -14.47 -17.83
C ARG A 33 -15.92 -15.00 -16.82
N TYR A 34 -16.22 -14.91 -15.53
CA TYR A 34 -15.33 -15.38 -14.48
C TYR A 34 -15.11 -16.91 -14.54
N ASP A 35 -16.15 -17.68 -14.79
CA ASP A 35 -16.05 -19.14 -14.93
C ASP A 35 -15.16 -19.55 -16.12
N ALA A 36 -15.22 -18.82 -17.23
CA ALA A 36 -14.31 -19.05 -18.36
C ALA A 36 -12.83 -18.76 -17.97
N LEU A 37 -12.59 -17.69 -17.20
CA LEU A 37 -11.24 -17.37 -16.70
C LEU A 37 -10.72 -18.46 -15.75
N ARG A 38 -11.55 -18.92 -14.82
CA ARG A 38 -11.23 -20.03 -13.90
C ARG A 38 -10.84 -21.30 -14.67
N SER A 39 -11.66 -21.70 -15.64
CA SER A 39 -11.44 -22.90 -16.43
C SER A 39 -10.13 -22.84 -17.21
N THR A 40 -9.84 -21.68 -17.83
CA THR A 40 -8.59 -21.43 -18.53
C THR A 40 -7.37 -21.52 -17.60
N LEU A 41 -7.46 -20.93 -16.41
CA LEU A 41 -6.38 -20.93 -15.44
C LEU A 41 -6.12 -22.32 -14.87
N LEU A 42 -7.19 -23.09 -14.59
CA LEU A 42 -7.06 -24.49 -14.15
C LEU A 42 -6.41 -25.37 -15.21
N ALA A 43 -6.76 -25.19 -16.49
CA ALA A 43 -6.10 -25.90 -17.59
C ALA A 43 -4.59 -25.55 -17.68
N GLN A 44 -4.23 -24.28 -17.49
CA GLN A 44 -2.81 -23.88 -17.40
C GLN A 44 -2.12 -24.53 -16.19
N TYR A 45 -2.77 -24.55 -15.02
CA TYR A 45 -2.22 -25.16 -13.82
C TYR A 45 -1.96 -26.65 -14.05
N GLN A 46 -2.92 -27.37 -14.64
CA GLN A 46 -2.83 -28.81 -14.95
C GLN A 46 -1.73 -29.13 -15.96
N SER A 47 -1.38 -28.19 -16.85
CA SER A 47 -0.28 -28.35 -17.81
C SER A 47 1.11 -28.26 -17.16
N ILE A 48 1.22 -27.75 -15.93
CA ILE A 48 2.49 -27.67 -15.20
C ILE A 48 2.81 -29.06 -14.63
N PRO A 49 3.99 -29.63 -14.90
CA PRO A 49 4.36 -30.97 -14.41
C PRO A 49 4.14 -31.12 -12.90
N THR A 50 3.72 -32.30 -12.47
CA THR A 50 3.54 -32.64 -11.06
C THR A 50 4.86 -32.39 -10.29
N GLY A 51 4.76 -31.73 -9.13
CA GLY A 51 5.93 -31.36 -8.31
C GLY A 51 6.73 -30.13 -8.81
N ALA A 52 6.43 -29.62 -10.02
CA ALA A 52 7.08 -28.39 -10.47
C ALA A 52 6.53 -27.14 -9.73
N PRO A 53 7.36 -26.13 -9.48
CA PRO A 53 6.93 -24.89 -8.82
C PRO A 53 5.87 -24.15 -9.64
N VAL A 54 4.88 -23.59 -8.95
CA VAL A 54 3.84 -22.74 -9.52
C VAL A 54 4.08 -21.29 -9.13
N ARG A 55 3.93 -20.39 -10.09
CA ARG A 55 4.04 -18.94 -9.90
C ARG A 55 3.12 -18.19 -10.86
N LEU A 56 2.88 -16.92 -10.59
CA LEU A 56 2.15 -16.06 -11.51
C LEU A 56 3.11 -15.39 -12.51
N ALA A 57 2.72 -15.32 -13.78
CA ALA A 57 3.31 -14.45 -14.78
C ALA A 57 2.60 -13.09 -14.75
N LYS A 58 2.97 -12.22 -13.80
CA LYS A 58 2.36 -10.90 -13.64
C LYS A 58 3.31 -9.77 -14.02
N ARG A 59 2.77 -8.68 -14.54
CA ARG A 59 3.53 -7.52 -15.02
C ARG A 59 3.91 -6.54 -13.93
N THR A 60 3.12 -6.45 -12.86
CA THR A 60 3.30 -5.48 -11.77
C THR A 60 3.77 -6.14 -10.49
N SER A 61 4.66 -5.49 -9.77
CA SER A 61 5.06 -5.86 -8.44
C SER A 61 5.54 -4.62 -7.70
N ASN A 62 4.99 -4.39 -6.53
CA ASN A 62 5.40 -3.32 -5.62
C ASN A 62 6.23 -3.89 -4.45
N LEU A 63 7.02 -4.92 -4.71
CA LEU A 63 7.89 -5.55 -3.72
C LEU A 63 9.32 -5.03 -3.84
N PHE A 64 9.89 -4.64 -2.71
CA PHE A 64 11.25 -4.10 -2.59
C PHE A 64 12.25 -5.14 -2.10
N ARG A 65 12.16 -6.33 -2.63
CA ARG A 65 13.08 -7.42 -2.34
C ARG A 65 13.62 -8.04 -3.63
N PRO A 66 14.88 -8.54 -3.64
CA PRO A 66 15.41 -9.27 -4.77
C PRO A 66 14.60 -10.54 -5.01
N ARG A 67 14.66 -11.05 -6.22
CA ARG A 67 14.06 -12.33 -6.60
C ARG A 67 15.00 -13.01 -7.56
N ASP A 68 15.17 -14.30 -7.36
CA ASP A 68 15.86 -15.12 -8.33
C ASP A 68 15.16 -15.09 -9.68
N ALA A 69 15.96 -15.09 -10.74
CA ALA A 69 15.43 -15.28 -12.08
C ALA A 69 14.85 -16.69 -12.21
N VAL A 70 13.54 -16.76 -12.49
CA VAL A 70 12.86 -18.05 -12.63
C VAL A 70 12.66 -18.34 -14.10
N SER A 71 13.23 -19.46 -14.59
CA SER A 71 13.14 -19.91 -15.98
C SER A 71 11.82 -20.59 -16.33
N THR A 72 11.08 -21.10 -15.34
CA THR A 72 9.81 -21.78 -15.58
C THR A 72 8.69 -20.80 -15.94
N PRO A 73 7.81 -21.14 -16.91
CA PRO A 73 6.64 -20.34 -17.21
C PRO A 73 5.75 -20.16 -15.96
N GLY A 74 5.15 -18.98 -15.84
CA GLY A 74 4.15 -18.71 -14.79
C GLY A 74 2.74 -18.80 -15.37
N LEU A 75 1.75 -18.95 -14.49
CA LEU A 75 0.33 -18.86 -14.84
C LEU A 75 0.03 -17.46 -15.37
N ASP A 76 -0.56 -17.35 -16.55
CA ASP A 76 -0.98 -16.07 -17.11
C ASP A 76 -2.28 -15.63 -16.41
N VAL A 77 -2.17 -14.54 -15.67
CA VAL A 77 -3.27 -13.93 -14.93
C VAL A 77 -3.62 -12.53 -15.45
N ALA A 78 -3.13 -12.17 -16.64
CA ALA A 78 -3.37 -10.84 -17.21
C ALA A 78 -4.85 -10.51 -17.38
N ALA A 79 -5.68 -11.52 -17.65
CA ALA A 79 -7.13 -11.38 -17.80
C ALA A 79 -7.89 -11.26 -16.47
N PHE A 80 -7.24 -11.52 -15.32
CA PHE A 80 -7.84 -11.35 -13.99
C PHE A 80 -7.77 -9.90 -13.49
N ASP A 81 -7.89 -8.92 -14.38
CA ASP A 81 -7.96 -7.48 -14.13
C ASP A 81 -9.36 -6.95 -14.45
N GLY A 82 -9.93 -6.17 -13.56
CA GLY A 82 -11.21 -5.46 -13.71
C GLY A 82 -12.17 -5.69 -12.55
N VAL A 83 -13.09 -4.75 -12.41
CA VAL A 83 -14.24 -4.82 -11.51
C VAL A 83 -15.37 -5.52 -12.26
N LEU A 84 -15.84 -6.64 -11.73
CA LEU A 84 -16.89 -7.45 -12.36
C LEU A 84 -18.27 -6.87 -12.12
N HIS A 85 -18.50 -6.37 -10.90
CA HIS A 85 -19.78 -5.80 -10.49
C HIS A 85 -19.58 -4.84 -9.31
N VAL A 86 -20.35 -3.75 -9.28
CA VAL A 86 -20.50 -2.87 -8.13
C VAL A 86 -21.96 -2.89 -7.74
N ASP A 87 -22.24 -3.22 -6.49
CA ASP A 87 -23.58 -3.16 -5.89
C ASP A 87 -23.66 -1.96 -4.93
N PRO A 88 -24.32 -0.86 -5.35
CA PRO A 88 -24.42 0.33 -4.50
C PRO A 88 -25.33 0.14 -3.29
N GLU A 89 -26.30 -0.79 -3.34
CA GLU A 89 -27.24 -1.02 -2.24
C GLU A 89 -26.56 -1.74 -1.09
N SER A 90 -25.86 -2.84 -1.38
CA SER A 90 -25.07 -3.57 -0.37
C SER A 90 -23.71 -2.95 -0.10
N ARG A 91 -23.32 -1.93 -0.89
CA ARG A 91 -21.99 -1.29 -0.85
C ARG A 91 -20.86 -2.31 -0.95
N THR A 92 -20.95 -3.17 -1.94
CA THR A 92 -19.92 -4.18 -2.22
C THR A 92 -19.48 -4.14 -3.68
N ALA A 93 -18.31 -4.70 -3.95
CA ALA A 93 -17.85 -4.93 -5.32
C ALA A 93 -17.28 -6.34 -5.48
N GLU A 94 -17.55 -6.94 -6.64
CA GLU A 94 -16.89 -8.15 -7.12
C GLU A 94 -15.69 -7.75 -7.99
N VAL A 95 -14.50 -8.12 -7.57
CA VAL A 95 -13.25 -7.61 -8.14
C VAL A 95 -12.29 -8.74 -8.44
N LEU A 96 -11.67 -8.72 -9.61
CA LEU A 96 -10.61 -9.68 -9.98
C LEU A 96 -9.29 -9.36 -9.26
N GLY A 97 -8.55 -10.38 -8.85
CA GLY A 97 -7.39 -10.25 -7.96
C GLY A 97 -6.22 -9.44 -8.51
N MET A 98 -6.12 -9.28 -9.84
CA MET A 98 -5.07 -8.46 -10.48
C MET A 98 -5.51 -7.02 -10.74
N THR A 99 -6.73 -6.64 -10.36
CA THR A 99 -7.24 -5.27 -10.50
C THR A 99 -6.41 -4.33 -9.64
N THR A 100 -5.87 -3.30 -10.27
CA THR A 100 -5.15 -2.24 -9.56
C THR A 100 -6.11 -1.36 -8.78
N TYR A 101 -5.64 -0.76 -7.69
CA TYR A 101 -6.48 0.20 -6.96
C TYR A 101 -6.88 1.41 -7.81
N GLU A 102 -6.06 1.81 -8.80
CA GLU A 102 -6.43 2.84 -9.76
C GLU A 102 -7.70 2.45 -10.53
N HIS A 103 -7.77 1.21 -11.05
CA HIS A 103 -8.95 0.70 -11.75
C HIS A 103 -10.15 0.50 -10.82
N LEU A 104 -9.90 0.00 -9.61
CA LEU A 104 -10.94 -0.21 -8.60
C LEU A 104 -11.59 1.12 -8.18
N VAL A 105 -10.79 2.13 -7.84
CA VAL A 105 -11.27 3.47 -7.49
C VAL A 105 -12.02 4.10 -8.67
N ALA A 106 -11.49 4.01 -9.89
CA ALA A 106 -12.16 4.54 -11.07
C ALA A 106 -13.52 3.88 -11.33
N ALA A 107 -13.69 2.61 -10.97
CA ALA A 107 -14.95 1.88 -11.14
C ALA A 107 -15.97 2.19 -10.03
N THR A 108 -15.55 2.53 -8.82
CA THR A 108 -16.44 2.69 -7.66
C THR A 108 -16.84 4.15 -7.40
N LEU A 109 -15.96 5.13 -7.67
CA LEU A 109 -16.26 6.57 -7.47
C LEU A 109 -17.51 7.07 -8.22
N PRO A 110 -17.85 6.61 -9.43
CA PRO A 110 -19.09 7.01 -10.11
C PRO A 110 -20.36 6.67 -9.34
N TYR A 111 -20.31 5.69 -8.43
CA TYR A 111 -21.42 5.31 -7.55
C TYR A 111 -21.39 6.05 -6.20
N GLY A 112 -20.48 7.03 -6.02
CA GLY A 112 -20.26 7.69 -4.73
C GLY A 112 -19.68 6.76 -3.66
N LEU A 113 -18.93 5.73 -4.08
CA LEU A 113 -18.34 4.72 -3.22
C LEU A 113 -16.83 4.63 -3.45
N MET A 114 -16.09 4.17 -2.44
CA MET A 114 -14.66 3.86 -2.55
C MET A 114 -14.32 2.61 -1.71
N PRO A 115 -13.18 1.92 -1.97
CA PRO A 115 -12.70 0.86 -1.10
C PRO A 115 -12.43 1.38 0.31
N MET A 116 -12.66 0.54 1.34
CA MET A 116 -12.46 0.89 2.75
C MET A 116 -11.03 1.34 3.08
N CYS A 117 -10.03 0.76 2.41
CA CYS A 117 -8.63 1.12 2.50
C CYS A 117 -8.04 1.18 1.08
N VAL A 118 -7.43 2.31 0.70
CA VAL A 118 -6.85 2.54 -0.63
C VAL A 118 -5.35 2.81 -0.49
N PRO A 119 -4.48 1.80 -0.65
CA PRO A 119 -3.03 2.00 -0.65
C PRO A 119 -2.61 3.07 -1.65
N GLN A 120 -1.69 3.94 -1.25
CA GLN A 120 -1.35 5.17 -1.98
C GLN A 120 -0.69 4.95 -3.36
N LEU A 121 -0.14 3.76 -3.62
CA LEU A 121 0.48 3.47 -4.92
C LEU A 121 -0.53 2.85 -5.87
N ARG A 122 -0.83 3.55 -6.94
CA ARG A 122 -1.90 3.25 -7.93
C ARG A 122 -1.88 1.83 -8.47
N THR A 123 -0.69 1.26 -8.66
CA THR A 123 -0.49 -0.04 -9.31
C THR A 123 -0.47 -1.23 -8.34
N ILE A 124 -0.69 -1.00 -7.05
CA ILE A 124 -0.97 -2.10 -6.12
C ILE A 124 -2.27 -2.77 -6.54
N THR A 125 -2.25 -4.10 -6.65
CA THR A 125 -3.44 -4.88 -6.99
C THR A 125 -4.20 -5.27 -5.74
N LEU A 126 -5.53 -5.40 -5.82
CA LEU A 126 -6.36 -5.79 -4.68
C LEU A 126 -5.90 -7.14 -4.09
N GLY A 127 -5.73 -8.17 -4.92
CA GLY A 127 -5.22 -9.46 -4.46
C GLY A 127 -3.81 -9.37 -3.86
N GLY A 128 -2.97 -8.44 -4.36
CA GLY A 128 -1.65 -8.16 -3.80
C GLY A 128 -1.71 -7.50 -2.42
N ALA A 129 -2.62 -6.56 -2.21
CA ALA A 129 -2.81 -5.90 -0.92
C ALA A 129 -3.43 -6.83 0.13
N VAL A 130 -4.33 -7.73 -0.29
CA VAL A 130 -4.95 -8.72 0.62
C VAL A 130 -3.96 -9.81 1.01
N THR A 131 -3.15 -10.32 0.06
CA THR A 131 -2.11 -11.33 0.38
C THR A 131 -0.84 -10.76 1.01
N GLY A 132 -0.66 -9.45 0.94
CA GLY A 132 0.38 -8.71 1.63
C GLY A 132 -0.19 -7.95 2.80
N LEU A 133 0.20 -6.70 2.90
CA LEU A 133 -0.36 -5.76 3.83
C LEU A 133 -0.52 -4.41 3.12
N GLY A 134 -1.53 -3.66 3.47
CA GLY A 134 -1.73 -2.29 2.98
C GLY A 134 -2.24 -1.42 4.12
N ILE A 135 -1.66 -0.24 4.27
CA ILE A 135 -2.02 0.71 5.31
C ILE A 135 -2.22 2.06 4.65
N GLU A 136 -3.20 2.80 5.13
CA GLU A 136 -3.60 4.09 4.60
C GLU A 136 -4.23 4.96 5.70
N SER A 137 -4.35 6.23 5.45
CA SER A 137 -4.88 7.20 6.42
C SER A 137 -6.31 6.90 6.92
N ALA A 138 -7.04 5.97 6.30
CA ALA A 138 -8.30 5.44 6.82
C ALA A 138 -8.14 4.23 7.75
N SER A 139 -6.93 3.66 7.88
CA SER A 139 -6.70 2.38 8.57
C SER A 139 -6.96 2.44 10.08
N PHE A 140 -6.92 3.62 10.70
CA PHE A 140 -7.28 3.77 12.12
C PHE A 140 -8.77 3.49 12.41
N ARG A 141 -9.63 3.47 11.38
CA ARG A 141 -11.07 3.19 11.49
C ARG A 141 -11.55 2.03 10.64
N ASN A 142 -10.87 1.75 9.53
CA ASN A 142 -11.26 0.74 8.55
C ASN A 142 -10.36 -0.51 8.57
N GLY A 143 -9.26 -0.49 9.33
CA GLY A 143 -8.28 -1.58 9.32
C GLY A 143 -7.50 -1.65 8.02
N THR A 144 -7.09 -2.85 7.67
CA THR A 144 -6.30 -3.18 6.48
C THR A 144 -7.18 -3.67 5.32
N PRO A 145 -6.68 -3.76 4.07
CA PRO A 145 -7.46 -4.20 2.91
C PRO A 145 -8.18 -5.54 3.08
N HIS A 146 -7.54 -6.51 3.74
CA HIS A 146 -8.12 -7.84 3.92
C HIS A 146 -9.34 -7.84 4.87
N GLU A 147 -9.43 -6.88 5.77
CA GLU A 147 -10.58 -6.75 6.67
C GLU A 147 -11.87 -6.25 5.98
N SER A 148 -11.74 -5.72 4.75
CA SER A 148 -12.89 -5.39 3.90
C SER A 148 -13.38 -6.56 3.03
N VAL A 149 -12.67 -7.69 3.03
CA VAL A 149 -13.04 -8.85 2.21
C VAL A 149 -14.15 -9.61 2.88
N VAL A 150 -15.25 -9.79 2.15
CA VAL A 150 -16.40 -10.60 2.58
C VAL A 150 -16.22 -12.07 2.19
N GLU A 151 -15.71 -12.28 0.98
CA GLU A 151 -15.50 -13.59 0.37
C GLU A 151 -14.41 -13.49 -0.68
N MET A 152 -13.62 -14.54 -0.88
CA MET A 152 -12.64 -14.60 -1.96
C MET A 152 -12.46 -15.99 -2.52
N ASP A 153 -12.07 -16.05 -3.80
CA ASP A 153 -11.68 -17.29 -4.47
C ASP A 153 -10.16 -17.37 -4.51
N ILE A 154 -9.61 -18.46 -3.99
CA ILE A 154 -8.17 -18.70 -3.89
C ILE A 154 -7.80 -19.91 -4.73
N LEU A 155 -6.86 -19.75 -5.68
CA LEU A 155 -6.16 -20.88 -6.30
C LEU A 155 -5.08 -21.35 -5.34
N THR A 156 -5.24 -22.52 -4.77
CA THR A 156 -4.30 -23.12 -3.80
C THR A 156 -3.11 -23.80 -4.48
N GLY A 157 -2.11 -24.16 -3.69
CA GLY A 157 -0.98 -24.96 -4.17
C GLY A 157 -1.35 -26.38 -4.56
N ALA A 158 -2.50 -26.90 -4.11
CA ALA A 158 -3.06 -28.18 -4.57
C ALA A 158 -3.68 -28.11 -5.97
N GLY A 159 -3.89 -26.90 -6.51
CA GLY A 159 -4.53 -26.69 -7.82
C GLY A 159 -6.04 -26.61 -7.77
N GLU A 160 -6.59 -26.39 -6.60
CA GLU A 160 -8.01 -26.19 -6.39
C GLU A 160 -8.33 -24.70 -6.27
N ILE A 161 -9.50 -24.29 -6.76
CA ILE A 161 -10.02 -22.95 -6.53
C ILE A 161 -11.10 -23.07 -5.46
N LEU A 162 -10.78 -22.57 -4.28
CA LEU A 162 -11.65 -22.57 -3.11
C LEU A 162 -12.28 -21.20 -2.91
N THR A 163 -13.59 -21.15 -2.74
CA THR A 163 -14.29 -19.96 -2.24
C THR A 163 -14.25 -20.00 -0.73
N VAL A 164 -13.73 -18.92 -0.11
CA VAL A 164 -13.52 -18.85 1.35
C VAL A 164 -14.07 -17.54 1.91
N SER A 165 -14.56 -17.61 3.14
CA SER A 165 -15.12 -16.47 3.86
C SER A 165 -14.89 -16.57 5.38
N GLY A 166 -15.14 -15.46 6.10
CA GLY A 166 -15.07 -15.43 7.57
C GLY A 166 -16.26 -16.09 8.28
N ARG A 167 -17.22 -16.65 7.56
CA ARG A 167 -18.44 -17.23 8.14
C ARG A 167 -18.13 -18.48 8.98
N ALA A 168 -18.87 -18.67 10.04
CA ALA A 168 -18.66 -19.80 10.94
C ALA A 168 -18.94 -21.18 10.30
N ASP A 169 -19.78 -21.21 9.27
CA ASP A 169 -20.16 -22.43 8.53
C ASP A 169 -19.26 -22.71 7.31
N ASP A 170 -18.26 -21.86 7.03
CA ASP A 170 -17.33 -22.07 5.93
C ASP A 170 -16.29 -23.14 6.30
N PRO A 171 -16.21 -24.26 5.55
CA PRO A 171 -15.26 -25.33 5.84
C PRO A 171 -13.79 -24.94 5.68
N ASN A 172 -13.51 -23.88 4.93
CA ASN A 172 -12.16 -23.35 4.68
C ASN A 172 -11.95 -21.99 5.35
N ARG A 173 -12.70 -21.72 6.43
CA ARG A 173 -12.58 -20.46 7.19
C ARG A 173 -11.17 -20.20 7.70
N ASP A 174 -10.43 -21.23 8.00
CA ASP A 174 -9.02 -21.12 8.42
C ASP A 174 -8.13 -20.56 7.31
N LEU A 175 -8.36 -20.92 6.05
CA LEU A 175 -7.65 -20.33 4.92
C LEU A 175 -8.03 -18.87 4.73
N PHE A 176 -9.28 -18.48 4.95
CA PHE A 176 -9.70 -17.08 4.87
C PHE A 176 -8.88 -16.20 5.83
N PHE A 177 -8.75 -16.58 7.10
CA PHE A 177 -8.01 -15.81 8.10
C PHE A 177 -6.49 -15.98 7.98
N GLY A 178 -5.99 -17.11 7.52
CA GLY A 178 -4.57 -17.36 7.33
C GLY A 178 -3.99 -16.89 6.00
N PHE A 179 -4.84 -16.47 5.06
CA PHE A 179 -4.39 -16.05 3.73
C PHE A 179 -3.72 -14.67 3.69
N PRO A 180 -4.19 -13.63 4.42
CA PRO A 180 -3.51 -12.36 4.51
C PRO A 180 -2.07 -12.51 5.04
N ASN A 181 -1.18 -11.65 4.55
CA ASN A 181 0.26 -11.67 4.80
C ASN A 181 1.00 -12.95 4.35
N SER A 182 0.37 -13.82 3.58
CA SER A 182 1.01 -15.04 3.02
C SER A 182 1.90 -14.76 1.80
N TYR A 183 1.78 -13.58 1.19
CA TYR A 183 2.51 -13.20 -0.03
C TYR A 183 2.45 -14.24 -1.14
N GLY A 184 1.31 -14.92 -1.27
CA GLY A 184 1.09 -15.95 -2.29
C GLY A 184 1.86 -17.25 -2.03
N SER A 185 2.22 -17.54 -0.78
CA SER A 185 2.80 -18.83 -0.39
C SER A 185 1.76 -19.88 -0.04
N LEU A 186 0.51 -19.47 0.19
CA LEU A 186 -0.64 -20.36 0.43
C LEU A 186 -1.58 -20.43 -0.78
N GLY A 187 -1.49 -19.52 -1.73
CA GLY A 187 -2.35 -19.45 -2.90
C GLY A 187 -2.36 -18.09 -3.56
N TYR A 188 -3.26 -17.91 -4.52
CA TYR A 188 -3.43 -16.66 -5.27
C TYR A 188 -4.90 -16.27 -5.29
N ALA A 189 -5.23 -15.07 -4.81
CA ALA A 189 -6.58 -14.51 -4.89
C ALA A 189 -6.96 -14.23 -6.34
N LEU A 190 -8.04 -14.82 -6.81
CA LEU A 190 -8.54 -14.67 -8.18
C LEU A 190 -9.71 -13.69 -8.28
N ARG A 191 -10.68 -13.80 -7.35
CA ARG A 191 -11.83 -12.94 -7.19
C ARG A 191 -11.98 -12.61 -5.71
N LEU A 192 -12.38 -11.37 -5.42
CA LEU A 192 -12.67 -10.91 -4.07
C LEU A 192 -13.99 -10.11 -4.10
N ARG A 193 -14.87 -10.41 -3.17
CA ARG A 193 -15.99 -9.56 -2.83
C ARG A 193 -15.58 -8.69 -1.66
N ILE A 194 -15.58 -7.38 -1.86
CA ILE A 194 -15.14 -6.40 -0.85
C ILE A 194 -16.25 -5.45 -0.46
N GLU A 195 -16.19 -4.94 0.77
CA GLU A 195 -17.00 -3.81 1.22
C GLU A 195 -16.44 -2.50 0.67
N LEU A 196 -17.37 -1.57 0.44
CA LEU A 196 -17.09 -0.20 0.02
C LEU A 196 -17.67 0.78 1.04
N GLU A 197 -17.10 1.97 1.11
CA GLU A 197 -17.67 3.05 1.93
C GLU A 197 -18.16 4.23 1.07
N PRO A 198 -19.19 4.97 1.54
CA PRO A 198 -19.62 6.20 0.89
C PRO A 198 -18.53 7.25 0.92
N THR A 199 -18.39 7.96 -0.21
CA THR A 199 -17.43 9.05 -0.32
C THR A 199 -18.12 10.38 -0.65
N ARG A 200 -17.41 11.51 -0.44
CA ARG A 200 -17.82 12.86 -0.81
C ARG A 200 -16.85 13.45 -1.82
N PRO A 201 -17.24 14.49 -2.56
CA PRO A 201 -16.43 15.04 -3.65
C PRO A 201 -15.07 15.57 -3.24
N TYR A 202 -14.93 16.07 -2.00
CA TYR A 202 -13.72 16.74 -1.55
C TYR A 202 -13.24 16.19 -0.21
N VAL A 203 -11.93 16.31 0.01
CA VAL A 203 -11.28 16.14 1.31
C VAL A 203 -10.68 17.48 1.72
N LEU A 204 -11.13 18.00 2.86
CA LEU A 204 -10.55 19.16 3.52
C LEU A 204 -9.49 18.67 4.49
N LEU A 205 -8.26 19.10 4.31
CA LEU A 205 -7.10 18.74 5.13
C LEU A 205 -6.75 19.85 6.09
N ARG A 206 -6.32 19.47 7.30
CA ARG A 206 -5.63 20.32 8.26
C ARG A 206 -4.29 19.70 8.60
N HIS A 207 -3.21 20.49 8.44
CA HIS A 207 -1.87 20.11 8.83
C HIS A 207 -1.54 20.77 10.16
N VAL A 208 -1.41 19.94 11.20
CA VAL A 208 -1.14 20.40 12.58
C VAL A 208 0.28 20.04 12.96
N ARG A 209 1.08 21.08 13.30
CA ARG A 209 2.48 20.92 13.66
C ARG A 209 2.65 20.57 15.13
N PHE A 210 3.59 19.68 15.42
CA PHE A 210 4.04 19.29 16.76
C PHE A 210 5.56 19.43 16.86
N ALA A 211 6.03 19.81 18.04
CA ALA A 211 7.45 19.98 18.31
C ALA A 211 8.10 18.73 18.91
N THR A 212 7.29 17.77 19.39
CA THR A 212 7.81 16.53 19.99
C THR A 212 6.98 15.31 19.54
N ALA A 213 7.61 14.15 19.56
CA ALA A 213 6.97 12.88 19.21
C ALA A 213 5.82 12.53 20.17
N GLU A 214 5.98 12.82 21.48
CA GLU A 214 4.99 12.57 22.51
C GLU A 214 3.72 13.38 22.23
N ALA A 215 3.85 14.69 21.97
CA ALA A 215 2.71 15.57 21.71
C ALA A 215 1.95 15.13 20.43
N MET A 216 2.67 14.74 19.37
CA MET A 216 2.08 14.21 18.16
C MET A 216 1.36 12.87 18.43
N THR A 217 1.96 11.97 19.20
CA THR A 217 1.42 10.65 19.53
C THR A 217 0.16 10.79 20.37
N ASP A 218 0.15 11.67 21.36
CA ASP A 218 -1.03 11.93 22.20
C ASP A 218 -2.20 12.50 21.39
N ALA A 219 -1.93 13.45 20.50
CA ALA A 219 -2.94 13.98 19.60
C ALA A 219 -3.46 12.89 18.64
N MET A 220 -2.58 12.09 18.05
CA MET A 220 -2.96 10.98 17.18
C MET A 220 -3.87 9.98 17.90
N ARG A 221 -3.54 9.59 19.13
CA ARG A 221 -4.35 8.69 19.96
C ARG A 221 -5.73 9.27 20.25
N GLN A 222 -5.80 10.53 20.64
CA GLN A 222 -7.06 11.22 20.93
C GLN A 222 -7.95 11.28 19.69
N ILE A 223 -7.39 11.70 18.55
CA ILE A 223 -8.12 11.81 17.28
C ILE A 223 -8.59 10.43 16.81
N ALA A 224 -7.75 9.42 16.83
CA ALA A 224 -8.12 8.07 16.41
C ALA A 224 -9.23 7.47 17.25
N SER A 225 -9.19 7.70 18.58
CA SER A 225 -10.20 7.23 19.52
C SER A 225 -11.53 7.98 19.36
N ALA A 226 -11.50 9.31 19.31
CA ALA A 226 -12.70 10.14 19.22
C ALA A 226 -13.29 10.15 17.80
N ARG A 227 -12.46 9.88 16.76
CA ARG A 227 -12.79 10.08 15.34
C ARG A 227 -13.26 11.50 15.03
N GLU A 228 -12.75 12.43 15.81
CA GLU A 228 -13.10 13.85 15.77
C GLU A 228 -11.89 14.73 16.09
N PHE A 229 -11.81 15.88 15.45
CA PHE A 229 -10.84 16.93 15.72
C PHE A 229 -11.53 18.30 15.62
N GLU A 230 -11.46 19.10 16.69
CA GLU A 230 -12.08 20.44 16.77
C GLU A 230 -13.55 20.47 16.31
N GLY A 231 -14.36 19.53 16.79
CA GLY A 231 -15.80 19.45 16.49
C GLY A 231 -16.11 18.94 15.08
N ARG A 232 -15.14 18.39 14.36
CA ARG A 232 -15.34 17.84 13.03
C ARG A 232 -14.92 16.38 12.97
N ARG A 233 -15.72 15.57 12.27
CA ARG A 233 -15.39 14.18 11.99
C ARG A 233 -14.05 14.07 11.27
N VAL A 234 -13.26 13.09 11.65
CA VAL A 234 -12.01 12.71 10.98
C VAL A 234 -12.24 11.43 10.17
N ASP A 235 -12.07 11.53 8.86
CA ASP A 235 -12.18 10.40 7.94
C ASP A 235 -10.81 9.82 7.61
N PHE A 236 -9.76 10.66 7.62
CA PHE A 236 -8.40 10.30 7.28
C PHE A 236 -7.42 10.90 8.28
N LEU A 237 -6.42 10.12 8.68
CA LEU A 237 -5.38 10.53 9.63
C LEU A 237 -4.05 9.89 9.26
N ASP A 238 -3.10 10.69 8.86
CA ASP A 238 -1.69 10.30 8.71
C ASP A 238 -0.78 11.42 9.19
N GLY A 239 0.51 11.19 9.22
CA GLY A 239 1.47 12.20 9.62
C GLY A 239 2.79 12.09 8.87
N THR A 240 3.57 13.15 8.99
CA THR A 240 4.93 13.24 8.43
C THR A 240 5.87 13.82 9.47
N VAL A 241 6.94 13.09 9.76
CA VAL A 241 8.03 13.52 10.65
C VAL A 241 9.15 14.04 9.75
N PHE A 242 9.35 15.34 9.73
CA PHE A 242 10.41 15.99 8.94
C PHE A 242 11.73 16.01 9.69
N SER A 243 11.69 16.13 11.02
CA SER A 243 12.82 16.06 11.94
C SER A 243 12.32 15.72 13.35
N ALA A 244 13.23 15.56 14.30
CA ALA A 244 12.88 15.28 15.70
C ALA A 244 12.05 16.39 16.36
N ASP A 245 12.14 17.63 15.87
CA ASP A 245 11.45 18.83 16.39
C ASP A 245 10.40 19.40 15.41
N GLU A 246 10.17 18.73 14.29
CA GLU A 246 9.20 19.15 13.28
C GLU A 246 8.39 17.98 12.74
N GLN A 247 7.18 17.82 13.27
CA GLN A 247 6.26 16.73 12.96
C GLN A 247 4.88 17.30 12.68
N TYR A 248 4.15 16.63 11.79
CA TYR A 248 2.80 17.06 11.40
C TYR A 248 1.83 15.88 11.42
N LEU A 249 0.59 16.14 11.85
CA LEU A 249 -0.55 15.32 11.52
C LEU A 249 -1.35 15.97 10.39
N SER A 250 -1.69 15.18 9.38
CA SER A 250 -2.59 15.53 8.30
C SER A 250 -3.96 14.93 8.58
N ILE A 251 -4.91 15.78 8.94
CA ILE A 251 -6.25 15.40 9.40
C ILE A 251 -7.23 15.71 8.28
N GLY A 252 -7.86 14.69 7.72
CA GLY A 252 -8.76 14.80 6.58
C GLY A 252 -10.22 14.58 6.93
N THR A 253 -11.08 15.46 6.42
CA THR A 253 -12.54 15.35 6.54
C THR A 253 -13.16 15.36 5.15
N MET A 254 -13.97 14.36 4.83
CA MET A 254 -14.75 14.34 3.59
C MET A 254 -15.90 15.36 3.65
N VAL A 255 -16.02 16.23 2.65
CA VAL A 255 -17.05 17.28 2.58
C VAL A 255 -17.71 17.35 1.20
N ASP A 256 -18.99 17.75 1.16
CA ASP A 256 -19.73 17.93 -0.10
C ASP A 256 -19.34 19.24 -0.79
N THR A 257 -19.00 20.27 -0.01
CA THR A 257 -18.63 21.59 -0.50
C THR A 257 -17.45 22.13 0.30
N LEU A 258 -16.58 22.84 -0.38
CA LEU A 258 -15.44 23.51 0.27
C LEU A 258 -15.89 24.81 0.97
N PRO A 259 -15.22 25.20 2.08
CA PRO A 259 -15.45 26.49 2.70
C PRO A 259 -15.19 27.65 1.73
N ALA A 260 -15.85 28.80 1.96
CA ALA A 260 -15.65 29.99 1.14
C ALA A 260 -14.16 30.40 1.12
N GLY A 261 -13.65 30.65 -0.10
CA GLY A 261 -12.25 31.03 -0.33
C GLY A 261 -11.25 29.87 -0.37
N VAL A 262 -11.66 28.63 -0.10
CA VAL A 262 -10.82 27.45 -0.25
C VAL A 262 -11.00 26.85 -1.64
N THR A 263 -9.89 26.60 -2.33
CA THR A 263 -9.85 25.92 -3.65
C THR A 263 -9.02 24.66 -3.57
N THR A 264 -9.26 23.72 -4.47
CA THR A 264 -8.48 22.46 -4.53
C THR A 264 -7.06 22.71 -5.03
N SER A 265 -6.09 22.07 -4.40
CA SER A 265 -4.70 22.01 -4.84
C SER A 265 -4.50 20.98 -5.96
N ASP A 266 -3.48 21.21 -6.81
CA ASP A 266 -3.05 20.30 -7.87
C ASP A 266 -1.58 19.89 -7.64
N TYR A 267 -1.38 18.64 -7.23
CA TYR A 267 -0.05 18.04 -7.02
C TYR A 267 0.42 17.23 -8.24
N THR A 268 -0.34 17.20 -9.31
CA THR A 268 0.03 16.55 -10.58
C THR A 268 0.86 17.46 -11.49
N ALA A 269 1.13 18.69 -11.07
CA ALA A 269 1.89 19.70 -11.83
C ALA A 269 3.18 20.09 -11.09
N MET A 270 3.29 21.36 -10.71
CA MET A 270 4.46 21.92 -10.02
C MET A 270 4.43 21.71 -8.51
N GLY A 271 3.26 21.56 -7.93
CA GLY A 271 3.07 21.27 -6.51
C GLY A 271 3.64 19.90 -6.13
N ILE A 272 4.08 19.75 -4.88
CA ILE A 272 4.59 18.51 -4.29
C ILE A 272 3.91 18.35 -2.95
N TYR A 273 3.11 17.30 -2.81
CA TYR A 273 2.21 17.14 -1.66
C TYR A 273 2.95 17.15 -0.32
N TYR A 274 4.00 16.33 -0.12
CA TYR A 274 4.65 16.28 1.19
C TYR A 274 5.28 17.64 1.61
N ARG A 275 5.70 18.48 0.64
CA ARG A 275 6.22 19.83 0.93
C ARG A 275 5.12 20.82 1.29
N SER A 276 3.90 20.61 0.79
CA SER A 276 2.77 21.47 1.12
C SER A 276 2.34 21.33 2.58
N ILE A 277 2.61 20.21 3.22
CA ILE A 277 2.32 19.96 4.63
C ILE A 277 2.97 21.01 5.54
N GLN A 278 4.21 21.42 5.22
CA GLN A 278 4.92 22.48 5.95
C GLN A 278 4.46 23.91 5.55
N ALA A 279 3.91 24.06 4.35
CA ALA A 279 3.56 25.37 3.79
C ALA A 279 2.11 25.80 4.06
N HIS A 280 1.20 24.82 4.20
CA HIS A 280 -0.23 25.06 4.31
C HIS A 280 -0.79 24.48 5.60
N THR A 281 -1.49 25.30 6.39
CA THR A 281 -2.27 24.81 7.55
C THR A 281 -3.57 24.15 7.11
N ILE A 282 -4.17 24.65 6.02
CA ILE A 282 -5.40 24.13 5.42
C ILE A 282 -5.11 23.85 3.95
N ASP A 283 -5.54 22.69 3.49
CA ASP A 283 -5.48 22.27 2.09
C ASP A 283 -6.78 21.57 1.69
N ALA A 284 -7.06 21.49 0.41
CA ALA A 284 -8.24 20.79 -0.09
C ALA A 284 -7.92 20.05 -1.40
N LEU A 285 -8.46 18.87 -1.54
CA LEU A 285 -8.29 18.03 -2.72
C LEU A 285 -9.65 17.47 -3.15
N THR A 286 -9.80 17.14 -4.43
CA THR A 286 -10.86 16.21 -4.82
C THR A 286 -10.59 14.86 -4.16
N ILE A 287 -11.64 14.06 -3.92
CA ILE A 287 -11.42 12.71 -3.34
C ILE A 287 -10.46 11.88 -4.21
N HIS A 288 -10.58 11.95 -5.52
CA HIS A 288 -9.67 11.27 -6.44
C HIS A 288 -8.21 11.70 -6.24
N ASP A 289 -7.94 13.00 -6.18
CA ASP A 289 -6.57 13.52 -6.04
C ASP A 289 -6.01 13.27 -4.64
N TYR A 290 -6.89 13.26 -3.61
CA TYR A 290 -6.51 12.88 -2.26
C TYR A 290 -6.01 11.44 -2.19
N LEU A 291 -6.74 10.49 -2.79
CA LEU A 291 -6.36 9.07 -2.78
C LEU A 291 -4.98 8.85 -3.42
N TRP A 292 -4.58 9.71 -4.38
CA TRP A 292 -3.31 9.55 -5.11
C TRP A 292 -2.26 10.61 -4.78
N ARG A 293 -2.44 11.39 -3.71
CA ARG A 293 -1.57 12.50 -3.33
C ARG A 293 -0.10 12.09 -3.14
N TRP A 294 0.13 10.89 -2.62
CA TRP A 294 1.45 10.33 -2.39
C TRP A 294 2.08 9.66 -3.63
N ASP A 295 1.25 9.15 -4.54
CA ASP A 295 1.73 8.43 -5.73
C ASP A 295 2.53 9.32 -6.68
N THR A 296 2.11 10.57 -6.85
CA THR A 296 2.67 11.53 -7.83
C THR A 296 4.17 11.72 -7.65
N ASP A 297 4.65 11.80 -6.42
CA ASP A 297 6.05 11.93 -6.06
C ASP A 297 6.62 10.67 -5.38
N TRP A 298 5.83 9.60 -5.36
CA TRP A 298 6.19 8.36 -4.67
C TRP A 298 6.68 8.69 -3.26
N PHE A 299 5.81 9.32 -2.49
CA PHE A 299 6.14 10.03 -1.26
C PHE A 299 7.17 11.14 -1.54
N TRP A 300 8.42 10.95 -1.23
CA TRP A 300 9.54 11.88 -1.51
C TRP A 300 10.61 11.29 -2.43
N CYS A 301 10.45 10.03 -2.87
CA CYS A 301 11.46 9.30 -3.63
C CYS A 301 11.76 9.92 -5.01
N SER A 302 10.81 10.67 -5.59
CA SER A 302 11.02 11.41 -6.85
C SER A 302 12.21 12.37 -6.79
N ARG A 303 12.65 12.79 -5.57
CA ARG A 303 13.85 13.60 -5.34
C ARG A 303 15.11 12.94 -5.90
N ALA A 304 15.24 11.61 -5.77
CA ALA A 304 16.39 10.85 -6.23
C ALA A 304 16.56 10.90 -7.76
N PHE A 305 15.50 11.15 -8.51
CA PHE A 305 15.48 11.20 -9.98
C PHE A 305 15.53 12.64 -10.51
N GLY A 306 15.71 13.65 -9.64
CA GLY A 306 15.68 15.05 -10.01
C GLY A 306 14.29 15.59 -10.37
N ALA A 307 13.22 14.78 -10.28
CA ALA A 307 11.86 15.18 -10.64
C ALA A 307 11.27 16.28 -9.74
N GLN A 308 11.95 16.60 -8.64
CA GLN A 308 11.61 17.73 -7.76
C GLN A 308 12.38 19.01 -8.08
N ASN A 309 13.33 18.99 -9.02
CA ASN A 309 13.96 20.21 -9.51
C ASN A 309 12.92 21.00 -10.35
N PRO A 310 12.68 22.30 -10.10
CA PRO A 310 11.62 23.05 -10.77
C PRO A 310 11.75 23.07 -12.29
N VAL A 311 12.98 23.14 -12.82
CA VAL A 311 13.22 23.15 -14.26
C VAL A 311 12.92 21.79 -14.88
N LEU A 312 13.44 20.71 -14.28
CA LEU A 312 13.20 19.35 -14.76
C LEU A 312 11.73 18.98 -14.62
N ARG A 313 11.07 19.34 -13.50
CA ARG A 313 9.65 19.09 -13.27
C ARG A 313 8.77 19.77 -14.30
N ARG A 314 9.11 20.99 -14.71
CA ARG A 314 8.37 21.72 -15.75
C ARG A 314 8.44 21.01 -17.11
N LEU A 315 9.53 20.33 -17.40
CA LEU A 315 9.74 19.56 -18.63
C LEU A 315 9.22 18.12 -18.51
N TRP A 316 8.96 17.65 -17.28
CA TRP A 316 8.50 16.29 -17.04
C TRP A 316 7.03 16.15 -17.45
N PRO A 317 6.66 15.18 -18.27
CA PRO A 317 5.26 14.98 -18.66
C PRO A 317 4.40 14.66 -17.45
N LYS A 318 3.35 15.44 -17.17
CA LYS A 318 2.46 15.28 -16.01
C LYS A 318 1.99 13.82 -15.81
N ARG A 319 1.60 13.15 -16.91
CA ARG A 319 1.17 11.74 -16.90
C ARG A 319 2.25 10.73 -16.46
N ARG A 320 3.51 11.17 -16.38
CA ARG A 320 4.66 10.35 -15.94
C ARG A 320 5.15 10.68 -14.53
N LEU A 321 4.47 11.59 -13.81
CA LEU A 321 4.67 11.82 -12.39
C LEU A 321 3.86 10.74 -11.63
N ARG A 322 4.42 9.55 -11.53
CA ARG A 322 3.75 8.36 -10.99
C ARG A 322 4.78 7.37 -10.42
N SER A 323 4.42 6.69 -9.36
CA SER A 323 5.27 5.69 -8.70
C SER A 323 5.75 4.57 -9.63
N ASP A 324 4.89 4.07 -10.53
CA ASP A 324 5.26 3.01 -11.48
C ASP A 324 6.31 3.44 -12.52
N VAL A 325 6.38 4.72 -12.83
CA VAL A 325 7.43 5.27 -13.71
C VAL A 325 8.76 5.34 -12.97
N TYR A 326 8.76 5.86 -11.74
CA TYR A 326 9.96 5.90 -10.91
C TYR A 326 10.49 4.51 -10.62
N TRP A 327 9.60 3.55 -10.38
CA TRP A 327 9.98 2.15 -10.18
C TRP A 327 10.70 1.55 -11.38
N LYS A 328 10.28 1.87 -12.61
CA LYS A 328 11.00 1.42 -13.84
C LYS A 328 12.41 1.99 -13.89
N LEU A 329 12.62 3.24 -13.45
CA LEU A 329 13.95 3.85 -13.36
C LEU A 329 14.81 3.15 -12.31
N VAL A 330 14.26 2.82 -11.14
CA VAL A 330 14.97 2.02 -10.11
C VAL A 330 15.34 0.64 -10.65
N ALA A 331 14.42 -0.04 -11.32
CA ALA A 331 14.67 -1.37 -11.89
C ALA A 331 15.77 -1.34 -12.95
N LEU A 332 15.79 -0.28 -13.80
CA LEU A 332 16.85 -0.07 -14.80
C LEU A 332 18.19 0.18 -14.11
N ASP A 333 18.24 1.02 -13.10
CA ASP A 333 19.47 1.30 -12.34
C ASP A 333 20.01 0.03 -11.65
N ARG A 334 19.14 -0.74 -10.99
CA ARG A 334 19.52 -2.03 -10.39
C ARG A 334 20.10 -3.00 -11.41
N ARG A 335 19.51 -3.07 -12.63
CA ARG A 335 19.98 -3.96 -13.69
C ARG A 335 21.37 -3.59 -14.21
N HIS A 336 21.70 -2.32 -14.27
CA HIS A 336 22.93 -1.81 -14.86
C HIS A 336 23.96 -1.31 -13.84
N GLY A 337 23.58 -1.13 -12.58
CA GLY A 337 24.44 -0.65 -11.49
C GLY A 337 25.04 0.73 -11.74
N LEU A 338 24.32 1.60 -12.46
CA LEU A 338 24.85 2.91 -12.90
C LEU A 338 25.12 3.83 -11.71
N SER A 339 24.19 3.93 -10.78
CA SER A 339 24.32 4.76 -9.58
C SER A 339 25.49 4.29 -8.69
N ALA A 340 25.65 2.98 -8.50
CA ALA A 340 26.74 2.39 -7.75
C ALA A 340 28.12 2.65 -8.40
N ARG A 341 28.21 2.56 -9.74
CA ARG A 341 29.44 2.88 -10.48
C ARG A 341 29.82 4.35 -10.36
N VAL A 342 28.85 5.26 -10.52
CA VAL A 342 29.09 6.71 -10.36
C VAL A 342 29.47 7.05 -8.93
N ALA A 343 28.84 6.44 -7.91
CA ALA A 343 29.20 6.64 -6.51
C ALA A 343 30.65 6.21 -6.24
N ARG A 344 31.05 5.02 -6.74
CA ARG A 344 32.42 4.49 -6.60
C ARG A 344 33.44 5.40 -7.28
N LEU A 345 33.18 5.88 -8.50
CA LEU A 345 34.05 6.81 -9.21
C LEU A 345 34.20 8.16 -8.49
N ARG A 346 33.22 8.54 -7.68
CA ARG A 346 33.24 9.78 -6.87
C ARG A 346 33.78 9.56 -5.45
N GLY A 347 34.31 8.38 -5.11
CA GLY A 347 34.81 8.06 -3.78
C GLY A 347 33.75 8.15 -2.66
N ARG A 348 32.46 7.95 -3.03
CA ARG A 348 31.38 7.97 -2.04
C ARG A 348 31.30 6.62 -1.31
N PRO A 349 30.98 6.61 -0.01
CA PRO A 349 30.83 5.37 0.74
C PRO A 349 29.72 4.50 0.16
N ALA A 350 29.84 3.18 0.38
CA ALA A 350 28.76 2.23 0.11
C ALA A 350 27.51 2.65 0.90
N ARG A 351 26.33 2.33 0.40
CA ARG A 351 25.06 2.69 1.03
C ARG A 351 24.15 1.46 1.10
N GLU A 352 23.58 1.23 2.26
CA GLU A 352 22.54 0.23 2.46
C GLU A 352 21.17 0.82 2.10
N ALA A 353 20.38 0.08 1.34
CA ALA A 353 18.98 0.43 1.08
C ALA A 353 18.13 0.10 2.31
N VAL A 354 17.51 1.11 2.91
CA VAL A 354 16.63 0.97 4.07
C VAL A 354 15.22 1.39 3.62
N VAL A 355 14.43 0.38 3.27
CA VAL A 355 13.08 0.52 2.70
C VAL A 355 12.16 -0.40 3.49
N GLN A 356 11.45 0.16 4.45
CA GLN A 356 10.57 -0.60 5.33
C GLN A 356 9.33 0.20 5.70
N ASP A 357 8.27 -0.54 5.99
CA ASP A 357 7.16 -0.14 6.85
C ASP A 357 7.19 -1.07 8.06
N ILE A 358 7.09 -0.48 9.23
CA ILE A 358 7.01 -1.20 10.51
C ILE A 358 5.81 -0.68 11.29
N GLU A 359 5.20 -1.51 12.08
CA GLU A 359 4.09 -1.17 12.93
C GLU A 359 4.49 -1.38 14.40
N VAL A 360 4.39 -0.31 15.20
CA VAL A 360 4.62 -0.35 16.64
C VAL A 360 3.35 0.05 17.40
N PRO A 361 3.11 -0.48 18.61
CA PRO A 361 2.08 0.06 19.49
C PRO A 361 2.24 1.58 19.66
N ILE A 362 1.14 2.32 19.67
CA ILE A 362 1.20 3.79 19.69
C ILE A 362 2.00 4.32 20.91
N ASP A 363 1.94 3.62 22.04
CA ASP A 363 2.67 3.99 23.24
C ASP A 363 4.20 3.85 23.10
N ARG A 364 4.65 3.09 22.10
CA ARG A 364 6.07 2.86 21.81
C ARG A 364 6.59 3.74 20.66
N LEU A 365 5.71 4.51 20.00
CA LEU A 365 6.11 5.36 18.86
C LEU A 365 7.17 6.39 19.21
N PRO A 366 7.09 7.15 20.33
CA PRO A 366 8.14 8.12 20.69
C PRO A 366 9.51 7.45 20.87
N GLU A 367 9.57 6.31 21.55
CA GLU A 367 10.80 5.53 21.76
C GLU A 367 11.40 5.04 20.43
N PHE A 368 10.55 4.57 19.51
CA PHE A 368 11.00 4.16 18.18
C PHE A 368 11.56 5.36 17.39
N LEU A 369 10.88 6.52 17.40
CA LEU A 369 11.34 7.71 16.68
C LEU A 369 12.66 8.26 17.25
N GLU A 370 12.85 8.26 18.58
CA GLU A 370 14.11 8.63 19.21
C GLU A 370 15.27 7.74 18.74
N PHE A 371 15.07 6.41 18.80
CA PHE A 371 16.02 5.44 18.26
C PHE A 371 16.33 5.74 16.79
N PHE A 372 15.28 5.94 15.97
CA PHE A 372 15.41 6.07 14.53
C PHE A 372 16.17 7.34 14.12
N HIS A 373 15.90 8.47 14.77
CA HIS A 373 16.65 9.72 14.55
C HIS A 373 18.12 9.57 14.95
N ARG A 374 18.41 8.92 16.08
CA ARG A 374 19.77 8.75 16.60
C ARG A 374 20.62 7.78 15.78
N GLU A 375 20.06 6.62 15.38
CA GLU A 375 20.83 5.53 14.79
C GLU A 375 20.67 5.39 13.28
N VAL A 376 19.53 5.79 12.70
CA VAL A 376 19.22 5.61 11.26
C VAL A 376 19.28 6.93 10.50
N GLY A 377 18.66 7.99 11.00
CA GLY A 377 18.75 9.34 10.48
C GLY A 377 18.13 9.53 9.08
N ILE A 378 17.12 8.75 8.70
CA ILE A 378 16.35 8.95 7.46
C ILE A 378 15.22 9.92 7.72
N GLU A 379 15.11 10.95 6.89
CA GLU A 379 14.05 11.96 6.91
C GLU A 379 13.61 12.32 5.48
N PRO A 380 12.31 12.61 5.29
CA PRO A 380 11.21 12.50 6.25
C PRO A 380 10.75 11.05 6.47
N ILE A 381 9.88 10.86 7.48
CA ILE A 381 9.23 9.59 7.83
C ILE A 381 7.71 9.77 7.69
N TRP A 382 7.01 8.78 7.16
CA TRP A 382 5.55 8.74 7.16
C TRP A 382 5.05 7.94 8.37
N VAL A 383 4.03 8.45 9.06
CA VAL A 383 3.38 7.77 10.19
C VAL A 383 1.89 7.67 9.95
N CYS A 384 1.30 6.50 10.21
CA CYS A 384 -0.10 6.26 9.94
C CYS A 384 -0.73 5.35 11.00
N PRO A 385 -1.74 5.81 11.76
CA PRO A 385 -2.37 4.99 12.76
C PRO A 385 -3.20 3.87 12.13
N LEU A 386 -3.14 2.70 12.75
CA LEU A 386 -3.79 1.48 12.31
C LEU A 386 -4.45 0.79 13.50
N GLN A 387 -5.71 0.42 13.36
CA GLN A 387 -6.41 -0.40 14.33
C GLN A 387 -7.22 -1.48 13.61
N GLN A 388 -7.19 -2.68 14.14
CA GLN A 388 -8.02 -3.77 13.64
C GLN A 388 -9.50 -3.38 13.76
N ARG A 389 -10.26 -3.53 12.65
CA ARG A 389 -11.66 -3.12 12.57
C ARG A 389 -12.58 -4.06 13.35
N ASP A 390 -12.44 -5.36 13.11
CA ASP A 390 -13.16 -6.41 13.84
C ASP A 390 -12.26 -7.01 14.92
N ARG A 391 -12.49 -6.57 16.17
CA ARG A 391 -11.71 -7.01 17.32
C ARG A 391 -11.88 -8.49 17.67
N SER A 392 -12.88 -9.16 17.11
CA SER A 392 -13.09 -10.60 17.28
C SER A 392 -12.35 -11.47 16.28
N ALA A 393 -11.87 -10.87 15.17
CA ALA A 393 -11.12 -11.58 14.15
C ALA A 393 -9.67 -11.81 14.58
N ARG A 394 -9.10 -12.91 14.11
CA ARG A 394 -7.68 -13.22 14.32
C ARG A 394 -7.00 -13.49 12.99
N TRP A 395 -5.92 -12.76 12.71
CA TRP A 395 -5.14 -12.85 11.49
C TRP A 395 -3.75 -13.44 11.79
N PRO A 396 -3.59 -14.77 11.83
CA PRO A 396 -2.45 -15.42 12.49
C PRO A 396 -1.09 -15.14 11.83
N LEU A 397 -1.04 -14.78 10.54
CA LEU A 397 0.24 -14.47 9.88
C LEU A 397 0.68 -13.00 10.03
N TYR A 398 -0.16 -12.17 10.63
CA TYR A 398 0.18 -10.79 11.00
C TYR A 398 -0.73 -10.33 12.15
N GLU A 399 -0.47 -10.89 13.31
CA GLU A 399 -1.35 -10.72 14.47
C GLU A 399 -1.10 -9.39 15.17
N PHE A 400 -2.13 -8.58 15.26
CA PHE A 400 -2.20 -7.40 16.11
C PHE A 400 -3.04 -7.70 17.37
N ASP A 401 -2.69 -7.05 18.47
CA ASP A 401 -3.61 -6.96 19.61
C ASP A 401 -4.79 -6.06 19.20
N PRO A 402 -6.03 -6.59 19.14
CA PRO A 402 -7.19 -5.83 18.66
C PRO A 402 -7.55 -4.62 19.55
N GLU A 403 -7.08 -4.58 20.80
CA GLU A 403 -7.33 -3.47 21.72
C GLU A 403 -6.27 -2.36 21.59
N VAL A 404 -5.18 -2.61 20.87
CA VAL A 404 -4.06 -1.68 20.71
C VAL A 404 -4.17 -0.91 19.40
N LEU A 405 -4.02 0.40 19.47
CA LEU A 405 -3.77 1.23 18.30
C LEU A 405 -2.28 1.12 17.95
N TYR A 406 -1.99 0.65 16.74
CA TYR A 406 -0.65 0.62 16.18
C TYR A 406 -0.39 1.86 15.32
N VAL A 407 0.88 2.16 15.10
CA VAL A 407 1.28 3.18 14.13
C VAL A 407 2.25 2.56 13.14
N ASN A 408 1.89 2.58 11.88
CA ASN A 408 2.80 2.29 10.80
C ASN A 408 3.81 3.43 10.65
N VAL A 409 5.09 3.08 10.56
CA VAL A 409 6.19 4.01 10.32
C VAL A 409 6.88 3.60 9.03
N GLY A 410 6.70 4.41 8.00
CA GLY A 410 7.23 4.18 6.65
C GLY A 410 8.44 5.05 6.34
N PHE A 411 9.53 4.43 5.89
CA PHE A 411 10.76 5.11 5.50
C PHE A 411 11.44 4.44 4.31
N TRP A 412 11.78 5.25 3.32
CA TRP A 412 12.32 4.76 2.04
C TRP A 412 13.52 5.61 1.63
N SER A 413 14.74 5.11 1.89
CA SER A 413 15.98 5.79 1.55
C SER A 413 17.17 4.83 1.53
N THR A 414 18.37 5.38 1.55
CA THR A 414 19.61 4.65 1.74
C THR A 414 20.44 5.31 2.84
N VAL A 415 21.20 4.52 3.60
CA VAL A 415 22.09 4.98 4.68
C VAL A 415 23.54 4.72 4.28
N PRO A 416 24.49 5.67 4.47
CA PRO A 416 25.90 5.43 4.22
C PRO A 416 26.45 4.40 5.22
N LEU A 417 27.30 3.51 4.73
CA LEU A 417 27.94 2.49 5.55
C LEU A 417 29.41 2.83 5.83
N PRO A 418 29.96 2.35 6.94
CA PRO A 418 31.41 2.39 7.17
C PRO A 418 32.17 1.67 6.06
N GLU A 419 33.45 2.02 5.90
CA GLU A 419 34.31 1.37 4.90
C GLU A 419 34.46 -0.13 5.20
N GLY A 420 34.34 -0.96 4.16
CA GLY A 420 34.45 -2.41 4.25
C GLY A 420 33.19 -3.15 4.66
N VAL A 421 32.09 -2.46 4.94
CA VAL A 421 30.78 -3.11 5.24
C VAL A 421 30.03 -3.38 3.95
N ASP A 422 29.57 -4.62 3.76
CA ASP A 422 28.75 -5.01 2.61
C ASP A 422 27.31 -4.54 2.80
N PRO A 423 26.75 -3.75 1.87
CA PRO A 423 25.34 -3.36 1.89
C PRO A 423 24.33 -4.53 1.94
N GLU A 424 24.69 -5.67 1.38
CA GLU A 424 23.81 -6.86 1.35
C GLU A 424 23.69 -7.55 2.72
N GLU A 425 24.59 -7.27 3.66
CA GLU A 425 24.47 -7.79 5.03
C GLU A 425 23.25 -7.24 5.79
N GLY A 426 22.71 -6.08 5.36
CA GLY A 426 21.52 -5.48 5.93
C GLY A 426 21.70 -5.02 7.39
N ARG A 427 22.86 -4.47 7.73
CA ARG A 427 23.22 -4.09 9.11
C ARG A 427 22.21 -3.13 9.74
N VAL A 428 21.82 -2.08 9.01
CA VAL A 428 20.86 -1.08 9.50
C VAL A 428 19.46 -1.68 9.56
N ASN A 429 19.07 -2.45 8.53
CA ASN A 429 17.78 -3.13 8.49
C ASN A 429 17.62 -4.10 9.66
N ARG A 430 18.63 -4.93 9.97
CA ARG A 430 18.63 -5.84 11.12
C ARG A 430 18.47 -5.11 12.44
N ARG A 431 19.15 -3.97 12.60
CA ARG A 431 19.04 -3.16 13.83
C ARG A 431 17.63 -2.59 13.99
N VAL A 432 17.02 -2.12 12.90
CA VAL A 432 15.62 -1.67 12.92
C VAL A 432 14.69 -2.83 13.29
N GLU A 433 14.81 -3.98 12.64
CA GLU A 433 14.00 -5.17 12.93
C GLU A 433 14.13 -5.63 14.38
N GLN A 434 15.32 -5.59 14.94
CA GLN A 434 15.59 -5.91 16.35
C GLN A 434 14.81 -4.97 17.28
N VAL A 435 14.94 -3.65 17.08
CA VAL A 435 14.25 -2.65 17.91
C VAL A 435 12.73 -2.75 17.76
N VAL A 436 12.23 -2.96 16.55
CA VAL A 436 10.79 -3.18 16.30
C VAL A 436 10.28 -4.38 17.10
N THR A 437 11.06 -5.49 17.15
CA THR A 437 10.70 -6.67 17.93
C THR A 437 10.74 -6.38 19.44
N GLU A 438 11.76 -5.64 19.93
CA GLU A 438 11.89 -5.21 21.33
C GLU A 438 10.74 -4.31 21.79
N LEU A 439 10.10 -3.59 20.83
CA LEU A 439 8.95 -2.71 21.06
C LEU A 439 7.59 -3.38 20.77
N ASP A 440 7.53 -4.71 20.72
CA ASP A 440 6.32 -5.48 20.40
C ASP A 440 5.70 -5.14 19.04
N GLY A 441 6.53 -4.62 18.13
CA GLY A 441 6.13 -4.23 16.79
C GLY A 441 6.18 -5.36 15.77
N ARG A 442 5.84 -5.03 14.54
CA ARG A 442 5.87 -5.91 13.38
C ARG A 442 6.48 -5.19 12.19
N LYS A 443 6.99 -5.94 11.22
CA LYS A 443 7.45 -5.40 9.95
C LYS A 443 6.60 -5.89 8.80
N SER A 444 6.19 -5.00 7.91
CA SER A 444 5.57 -5.36 6.64
C SER A 444 6.54 -6.11 5.72
N LEU A 445 6.13 -7.29 5.23
CA LEU A 445 7.01 -8.21 4.50
C LEU A 445 7.12 -7.92 2.99
N TYR A 446 6.77 -6.73 2.53
CA TYR A 446 6.92 -6.34 1.12
C TYR A 446 8.38 -6.03 0.73
N SER A 447 9.23 -5.73 1.70
CA SER A 447 10.67 -5.55 1.54
C SER A 447 11.44 -6.75 2.12
N THR A 448 12.75 -6.83 1.87
CA THR A 448 13.60 -7.88 2.40
C THR A 448 13.56 -7.88 3.92
N ALA A 449 13.32 -9.03 4.53
CA ALA A 449 13.45 -9.25 5.97
C ALA A 449 14.77 -9.96 6.29
N PHE A 450 15.33 -9.66 7.45
CA PHE A 450 16.64 -10.16 7.87
C PHE A 450 16.58 -11.01 9.14
N TYR A 451 15.38 -11.41 9.57
CA TYR A 451 15.19 -12.29 10.72
C TYR A 451 15.81 -13.67 10.49
N ASP A 452 16.35 -14.27 11.55
CA ASP A 452 16.58 -15.70 11.55
C ASP A 452 15.25 -16.47 11.50
N ARG A 453 15.32 -17.78 11.22
CA ARG A 453 14.12 -18.59 10.98
C ARG A 453 13.25 -18.75 12.24
N GLU A 454 13.85 -18.87 13.41
CA GLU A 454 13.13 -19.04 14.67
C GLU A 454 12.39 -17.76 15.03
N THR A 455 13.07 -16.63 15.03
CA THR A 455 12.49 -15.30 15.26
C THR A 455 11.40 -14.99 14.25
N PHE A 456 11.63 -15.24 12.96
CA PHE A 456 10.63 -15.01 11.93
C PHE A 456 9.32 -15.75 12.22
N TRP A 457 9.39 -17.04 12.52
CA TRP A 457 8.18 -17.84 12.74
C TRP A 457 7.52 -17.58 14.08
N SER A 458 8.23 -17.10 15.08
CA SER A 458 7.61 -16.63 16.32
C SER A 458 6.77 -15.36 16.12
N ILE A 459 7.17 -14.50 15.18
CA ILE A 459 6.47 -13.24 14.87
C ILE A 459 5.29 -13.47 13.91
N TYR A 460 5.46 -14.34 12.90
CA TYR A 460 4.53 -14.48 11.75
C TYR A 460 3.78 -15.82 11.77
N GLY A 461 3.42 -16.33 12.94
CA GLY A 461 2.47 -17.43 13.11
C GLY A 461 2.91 -18.76 12.51
N GLY A 462 4.17 -19.19 12.80
CA GLY A 462 4.80 -20.34 12.17
C GLY A 462 4.04 -21.66 12.26
N ASP A 463 3.43 -21.97 13.37
CA ASP A 463 2.65 -23.20 13.57
C ASP A 463 1.41 -23.21 12.66
N GLU A 464 0.66 -22.11 12.67
CA GLU A 464 -0.54 -21.98 11.84
C GLU A 464 -0.18 -21.95 10.35
N TYR A 465 0.89 -21.23 9.97
CA TYR A 465 1.40 -21.26 8.60
C TYR A 465 1.76 -22.69 8.15
N SER A 466 2.43 -23.46 8.98
CA SER A 466 2.86 -24.83 8.68
C SER A 466 1.67 -25.75 8.50
N ARG A 467 0.64 -25.59 9.33
CA ARG A 467 -0.63 -26.32 9.23
C ARG A 467 -1.35 -26.01 7.92
N LEU A 468 -1.56 -24.72 7.62
CA LEU A 468 -2.22 -24.26 6.39
C LEU A 468 -1.44 -24.68 5.14
N LYS A 469 -0.12 -24.55 5.18
CA LYS A 469 0.75 -24.98 4.08
C LYS A 469 0.62 -26.47 3.77
N SER A 470 0.51 -27.29 4.79
CA SER A 470 0.34 -28.74 4.63
C SER A 470 -1.03 -29.11 4.07
N LEU A 471 -2.07 -28.35 4.40
CA LEU A 471 -3.43 -28.58 3.91
C LEU A 471 -3.63 -28.10 2.46
N TYR A 472 -3.20 -26.86 2.17
CA TYR A 472 -3.53 -26.19 0.91
C TYR A 472 -2.40 -26.20 -0.13
N ASP A 473 -1.20 -26.67 0.24
CA ASP A 473 -0.09 -26.92 -0.69
C ASP A 473 0.74 -28.14 -0.28
N PRO A 474 0.12 -29.33 -0.19
CA PRO A 474 0.77 -30.56 0.31
C PRO A 474 2.00 -30.96 -0.51
N GLN A 475 2.02 -30.62 -1.79
CA GLN A 475 3.15 -30.90 -2.69
C GLN A 475 4.21 -29.79 -2.68
N ARG A 476 4.05 -28.73 -1.85
CA ARG A 476 4.95 -27.57 -1.74
C ARG A 476 5.27 -26.93 -3.09
N ARG A 477 4.27 -26.81 -3.96
CA ARG A 477 4.41 -26.20 -5.29
C ARG A 477 4.55 -24.68 -5.25
N LEU A 478 4.07 -24.03 -4.20
CA LEU A 478 4.25 -22.61 -3.96
C LEU A 478 5.47 -22.41 -3.05
N ARG A 479 6.33 -21.47 -3.37
CA ARG A 479 7.46 -21.12 -2.49
C ARG A 479 6.95 -20.69 -1.11
N GLY A 480 7.62 -21.11 -0.06
CA GLY A 480 7.29 -20.75 1.31
C GLY A 480 7.46 -19.25 1.60
N LEU A 481 6.81 -18.79 2.67
CA LEU A 481 6.85 -17.37 3.04
C LEU A 481 8.25 -16.93 3.41
N TYR A 482 8.95 -17.69 4.28
CA TYR A 482 10.31 -17.39 4.70
C TYR A 482 11.28 -17.32 3.51
N GLU A 483 11.22 -18.32 2.63
CA GLU A 483 12.04 -18.37 1.42
C GLU A 483 11.83 -17.15 0.50
N LYS A 484 10.59 -16.65 0.43
CA LYS A 484 10.25 -15.46 -0.38
C LYS A 484 10.75 -14.16 0.21
N VAL A 485 10.70 -14.00 1.54
CA VAL A 485 10.87 -12.69 2.17
C VAL A 485 12.24 -12.52 2.82
N VAL A 486 12.88 -13.61 3.23
CA VAL A 486 14.22 -13.61 3.85
C VAL A 486 15.28 -14.11 2.89
N GLU A 487 15.08 -15.28 2.26
CA GLU A 487 16.10 -15.89 1.41
C GLU A 487 16.12 -15.33 -0.03
N GLY A 488 15.14 -14.50 -0.42
CA GLY A 488 15.08 -13.87 -1.76
C GLY A 488 14.78 -14.84 -2.91
N LYS A 489 14.33 -16.04 -2.60
CA LYS A 489 14.09 -17.12 -3.57
C LYS A 489 12.74 -17.02 -4.29
#